data_d6768176f85f954aa06120f32501a52a
#
_entry.id   d6768176f85f954aa06120f32501a52a
#
_cell.length_a   1.000
_cell.length_b   1.000
_cell.length_c   1.000
_cell.angle_alpha   90.00
_cell.angle_beta   90.00
_cell.angle_gamma   90.00
#
_symmetry.space_group_name_H-M   'P 1'
#
loop_
_entity.id
_entity.type
_entity.pdbx_description
1 polymer ?
#
loop_
_entity_poly.entity_id
_entity_poly.type
_entity_poly.pdbx_seq_one_letter_code
_entity_poly.pdbx_strand_id
1 'polypeptide(L)'
;MPQPELLETFPNPYAGRDYEIFMTTAEFTSMCPLGGVESDAAELALLKGGAPDFATINITYVPGRVCLELKSLKLYLWSFRNDGIFYERVVNTILDDLVKAAKPRRMTVTGDFNVRGGIKSVITANHVAAMPAGKRKTR
;
A
#
# COMPACT_ATOMS: atom_id res chain seq x y z
N MET A 1 -7.20 -10.33 6.56
CA MET A 1 -6.07 -10.44 5.61
C MET A 1 -6.36 -9.63 4.37
N PRO A 2 -5.42 -8.81 3.90
CA PRO A 2 -5.62 -8.16 2.61
C PRO A 2 -5.78 -9.20 1.51
N GLN A 3 -6.47 -8.83 0.45
CA GLN A 3 -6.85 -9.75 -0.62
C GLN A 3 -6.24 -9.30 -1.95
N PRO A 4 -4.95 -9.58 -2.19
CA PRO A 4 -4.28 -9.17 -3.43
C PRO A 4 -4.89 -9.81 -4.69
N GLU A 5 -5.58 -10.92 -4.55
CA GLU A 5 -6.29 -11.56 -5.66
C GLU A 5 -7.42 -10.71 -6.24
N LEU A 6 -7.85 -9.68 -5.54
CA LEU A 6 -8.83 -8.72 -6.06
C LEU A 6 -8.25 -7.80 -7.13
N LEU A 7 -6.92 -7.63 -7.12
CA LEU A 7 -6.27 -6.68 -8.03
C LEU A 7 -6.38 -7.13 -9.48
N GLU A 8 -6.79 -6.22 -10.33
CA GLU A 8 -6.87 -6.40 -11.78
C GLU A 8 -6.02 -5.36 -12.48
N THR A 9 -5.63 -5.68 -13.69
CA THR A 9 -4.80 -4.81 -14.53
C THR A 9 -5.40 -4.74 -15.93
N PHE A 10 -4.97 -3.73 -16.68
CA PHE A 10 -5.32 -3.62 -18.09
C PHE A 10 -4.07 -3.26 -18.89
N PRO A 11 -4.05 -3.58 -20.20
CA PRO A 11 -2.86 -3.31 -21.01
C PRO A 11 -2.52 -1.82 -21.05
N ASN A 12 -1.23 -1.52 -20.90
CA ASN A 12 -0.74 -0.15 -21.02
C ASN A 12 -0.49 0.18 -22.49
N PRO A 13 -1.29 1.07 -23.12
CA PRO A 13 -1.12 1.39 -24.54
C PRO A 13 0.14 2.21 -24.83
N TYR A 14 0.81 2.73 -23.81
CA TYR A 14 2.01 3.54 -23.93
C TYR A 14 3.21 2.90 -23.27
N ALA A 15 3.35 1.59 -23.40
CA ALA A 15 4.40 0.83 -22.70
C ALA A 15 5.83 1.23 -23.10
N GLY A 16 6.01 1.87 -24.25
CA GLY A 16 7.31 2.36 -24.71
C GLY A 16 7.73 3.70 -24.11
N ARG A 17 6.89 4.29 -23.29
CA ARG A 17 7.09 5.63 -22.74
C ARG A 17 7.07 5.58 -21.23
N ASP A 18 7.96 6.32 -20.58
CA ASP A 18 7.86 6.54 -19.14
C ASP A 18 6.89 7.69 -18.88
N TYR A 19 5.86 7.41 -18.11
CA TYR A 19 4.98 8.42 -17.56
C TYR A 19 4.55 7.98 -16.17
N GLU A 20 4.21 8.94 -15.33
CA GLU A 20 3.84 8.66 -13.96
C GLU A 20 2.33 8.70 -13.77
N ILE A 21 1.85 7.75 -13.00
CA ILE A 21 0.48 7.74 -12.49
C ILE A 21 0.55 7.98 -11.00
N PHE A 22 -0.20 8.98 -10.54
CA PHE A 22 -0.36 9.26 -9.12
C PHE A 22 -1.78 9.00 -8.71
N MET A 23 -1.96 8.18 -7.67
CA MET A 23 -3.27 7.89 -7.10
C MET A 23 -3.22 8.14 -5.60
N THR A 24 -4.29 8.72 -5.07
CA THR A 24 -4.39 9.00 -3.65
C THR A 24 -5.78 8.65 -3.14
N THR A 25 -5.84 8.12 -1.93
CA THR A 25 -7.10 7.92 -1.22
C THR A 25 -6.95 8.32 0.24
N ALA A 26 -7.90 9.10 0.72
CA ALA A 26 -7.95 9.50 2.13
C ALA A 26 -8.85 8.58 2.96
N GLU A 27 -9.37 7.52 2.35
CA GLU A 27 -10.35 6.64 2.98
C GLU A 27 -9.78 5.31 3.48
N PHE A 28 -8.46 5.17 3.49
CA PHE A 28 -7.86 3.93 3.95
C PHE A 28 -8.08 3.75 5.44
N THR A 29 -8.45 2.54 5.83
CA THR A 29 -8.58 2.17 7.24
C THR A 29 -8.12 0.74 7.47
N SER A 30 -7.54 0.51 8.63
CA SER A 30 -7.18 -0.81 9.16
C SER A 30 -7.41 -0.79 10.65
N MET A 31 -7.12 -1.90 11.33
CA MET A 31 -7.30 -1.99 12.76
C MET A 31 -5.95 -1.91 13.47
N CYS A 32 -5.94 -1.34 14.65
CA CYS A 32 -4.76 -1.40 15.53
C CYS A 32 -4.51 -2.87 15.93
N PRO A 33 -3.28 -3.39 15.77
CA PRO A 33 -3.00 -4.79 16.12
C PRO A 33 -2.79 -4.93 17.62
N LEU A 34 -3.86 -5.10 18.38
CA LEU A 34 -3.80 -5.18 19.85
C LEU A 34 -3.08 -6.42 20.36
N GLY A 35 -3.00 -7.48 19.57
CA GLY A 35 -2.45 -8.76 20.01
C GLY A 35 -0.97 -8.75 20.34
N GLY A 36 -0.23 -7.71 19.97
CA GLY A 36 1.19 -7.57 20.27
C GLY A 36 1.51 -6.46 21.26
N VAL A 37 0.51 -5.78 21.78
CA VAL A 37 0.71 -4.62 22.65
C VAL A 37 0.25 -4.97 24.05
N GLU A 38 1.13 -4.83 25.03
CA GLU A 38 0.75 -4.90 26.43
C GLU A 38 0.00 -3.63 26.77
N SER A 39 -1.28 -3.77 27.04
CA SER A 39 -2.09 -2.71 27.60
C SER A 39 -2.85 -3.25 28.79
N ASP A 40 -3.29 -2.36 29.66
CA ASP A 40 -4.06 -2.80 30.79
C ASP A 40 -5.44 -3.32 30.36
N ALA A 41 -6.09 -4.08 31.23
CA ALA A 41 -7.35 -4.72 30.92
C ALA A 41 -8.46 -3.70 30.60
N ALA A 42 -8.42 -2.52 31.20
CA ALA A 42 -9.40 -1.49 30.96
C ALA A 42 -9.23 -0.90 29.55
N GLU A 43 -8.00 -0.64 29.15
CA GLU A 43 -7.68 -0.16 27.80
C GLU A 43 -8.07 -1.21 26.76
N LEU A 44 -7.72 -2.47 26.99
CA LEU A 44 -8.11 -3.57 26.10
C LEU A 44 -9.63 -3.68 25.97
N ALA A 45 -10.35 -3.49 27.05
CA ALA A 45 -11.81 -3.54 27.02
C ALA A 45 -12.40 -2.43 26.17
N LEU A 46 -11.82 -1.22 26.22
CA LEU A 46 -12.24 -0.08 25.41
C LEU A 46 -11.89 -0.25 23.93
N LEU A 47 -10.77 -0.93 23.66
CA LEU A 47 -10.26 -1.14 22.30
C LEU A 47 -10.60 -2.54 21.77
N LYS A 48 -11.60 -3.18 22.36
CA LYS A 48 -12.00 -4.52 21.98
C LYS A 48 -12.26 -4.61 20.47
N GLY A 49 -11.54 -5.49 19.81
CA GLY A 49 -11.59 -5.63 18.35
C GLY A 49 -10.67 -4.67 17.62
N GLY A 50 -9.87 -3.88 18.37
CA GLY A 50 -8.97 -2.90 17.81
C GLY A 50 -9.65 -1.56 17.52
N ALA A 51 -8.92 -0.47 17.75
CA ALA A 51 -9.36 0.84 17.28
C ALA A 51 -9.06 0.96 15.79
N PRO A 52 -9.94 1.59 14.98
CA PRO A 52 -9.63 1.81 13.58
C PRO A 52 -8.51 2.84 13.42
N ASP A 53 -7.58 2.53 12.53
CA ASP A 53 -6.57 3.46 12.07
C ASP A 53 -6.99 4.00 10.71
N PHE A 54 -6.72 5.28 10.46
CA PHE A 54 -7.04 5.94 9.21
C PHE A 54 -5.78 6.52 8.59
N ALA A 55 -5.73 6.49 7.27
CA ALA A 55 -4.58 7.00 6.54
C ALA A 55 -4.96 7.52 5.17
N THR A 56 -4.12 8.41 4.67
CA THR A 56 -4.08 8.72 3.23
C THR A 56 -3.00 7.84 2.62
N ILE A 57 -3.36 7.08 1.60
CA ILE A 57 -2.42 6.25 0.85
C ILE A 57 -2.15 6.94 -0.48
N ASN A 58 -0.88 7.19 -0.75
CA ASN A 58 -0.42 7.77 -2.01
C ASN A 58 0.40 6.73 -2.76
N ILE A 59 0.06 6.53 -4.02
CA ILE A 59 0.73 5.58 -4.89
C ILE A 59 1.20 6.32 -6.13
N THR A 60 2.50 6.31 -6.38
CA THR A 60 3.09 6.88 -7.59
C THR A 60 3.82 5.76 -8.32
N TYR A 61 3.53 5.55 -9.60
CA TYR A 61 4.24 4.51 -10.33
C TYR A 61 4.38 4.85 -11.82
N VAL A 62 5.42 4.28 -12.41
CA VAL A 62 5.62 4.27 -13.86
C VAL A 62 5.22 2.88 -14.34
N PRO A 63 4.14 2.76 -15.12
CA PRO A 63 3.66 1.45 -15.53
C PRO A 63 4.61 0.79 -16.52
N GLY A 64 4.69 -0.54 -16.44
CA GLY A 64 5.34 -1.36 -17.43
C GLY A 64 4.35 -1.74 -18.52
N ARG A 65 4.09 -3.04 -18.67
CA ARG A 65 3.17 -3.55 -19.70
C ARG A 65 1.70 -3.36 -19.37
N VAL A 66 1.37 -3.20 -18.09
CA VAL A 66 0.00 -3.09 -17.63
C VAL A 66 -0.14 -1.94 -16.65
N CYS A 67 -1.37 -1.45 -16.51
CA CYS A 67 -1.77 -0.47 -15.51
C CYS A 67 -2.69 -1.12 -14.51
N LEU A 68 -2.68 -0.62 -13.28
CA LEU A 68 -3.61 -1.04 -12.24
C LEU A 68 -5.03 -0.55 -12.57
N GLU A 69 -5.99 -1.45 -12.46
CA GLU A 69 -7.39 -1.10 -12.64
C GLU A 69 -7.94 -0.47 -11.35
N LEU A 70 -8.59 0.67 -11.47
CA LEU A 70 -8.89 1.55 -10.35
C LEU A 70 -9.92 0.97 -9.37
N LYS A 71 -10.98 0.35 -9.88
CA LYS A 71 -12.03 -0.23 -9.03
C LYS A 71 -11.47 -1.39 -8.20
N SER A 72 -10.68 -2.24 -8.82
CA SER A 72 -10.06 -3.37 -8.12
C SER A 72 -9.08 -2.90 -7.06
N LEU A 73 -8.34 -1.82 -7.34
CA LEU A 73 -7.46 -1.22 -6.36
C LEU A 73 -8.24 -0.72 -5.14
N LYS A 74 -9.38 -0.07 -5.37
CA LYS A 74 -10.25 0.38 -4.28
C LYS A 74 -10.69 -0.80 -3.42
N LEU A 75 -11.15 -1.87 -4.03
CA LEU A 75 -11.60 -3.06 -3.30
C LEU A 75 -10.44 -3.72 -2.54
N TYR A 76 -9.27 -3.77 -3.16
CA TYR A 76 -8.07 -4.28 -2.50
C TYR A 76 -7.73 -3.47 -1.24
N LEU A 77 -7.70 -2.14 -1.35
CA LEU A 77 -7.39 -1.29 -0.20
C LEU A 77 -8.45 -1.42 0.89
N TRP A 78 -9.72 -1.60 0.53
CA TRP A 78 -10.79 -1.86 1.49
C TRP A 78 -10.63 -3.19 2.22
N SER A 79 -9.94 -4.16 1.62
CA SER A 79 -9.74 -5.47 2.25
C SER A 79 -8.89 -5.41 3.52
N PHE A 80 -8.23 -4.28 3.79
CA PHE A 80 -7.45 -4.09 5.01
C PHE A 80 -8.30 -3.69 6.22
N ARG A 81 -9.54 -3.28 6.03
CA ARG A 81 -10.31 -2.56 7.04
C ARG A 81 -10.49 -3.29 8.37
N ASN A 82 -10.51 -4.61 8.35
CA ASN A 82 -10.70 -5.42 9.55
C ASN A 82 -9.41 -6.10 10.00
N ASP A 83 -8.28 -5.78 9.39
CA ASP A 83 -7.00 -6.41 9.72
C ASP A 83 -6.26 -5.62 10.78
N GLY A 84 -5.83 -6.32 11.83
CA GLY A 84 -4.90 -5.77 12.80
C GLY A 84 -3.50 -5.78 12.24
N ILE A 85 -3.01 -4.62 11.84
CA ILE A 85 -1.75 -4.54 11.10
C ILE A 85 -1.04 -3.23 11.44
N PHE A 86 0.28 -3.30 11.66
CA PHE A 86 1.10 -2.14 11.93
C PHE A 86 1.30 -1.31 10.66
N TYR A 87 1.52 -0.01 10.82
CA TYR A 87 1.65 0.95 9.71
C TYR A 87 2.74 0.56 8.71
N GLU A 88 3.91 0.17 9.23
CA GLU A 88 5.03 -0.26 8.40
C GLU A 88 4.67 -1.45 7.54
N ARG A 89 3.92 -2.38 8.10
CA ARG A 89 3.49 -3.56 7.36
C ARG A 89 2.40 -3.23 6.34
N VAL A 90 1.50 -2.31 6.64
CA VAL A 90 0.49 -1.84 5.69
C VAL A 90 1.15 -1.36 4.40
N VAL A 91 2.07 -0.42 4.53
CA VAL A 91 2.69 0.23 3.36
C VAL A 91 3.52 -0.76 2.56
N ASN A 92 4.33 -1.58 3.25
CA ASN A 92 5.17 -2.57 2.56
C ASN A 92 4.34 -3.66 1.91
N THR A 93 3.26 -4.10 2.53
CA THR A 93 2.35 -5.09 1.94
C THR A 93 1.68 -4.54 0.69
N ILE A 94 1.20 -3.30 0.75
CA ILE A 94 0.60 -2.66 -0.44
C ILE A 94 1.63 -2.60 -1.57
N LEU A 95 2.84 -2.14 -1.28
CA LEU A 95 3.89 -2.08 -2.31
C LEU A 95 4.12 -3.45 -2.94
N ASP A 96 4.33 -4.48 -2.12
CA ASP A 96 4.63 -5.82 -2.61
C ASP A 96 3.49 -6.39 -3.46
N ASP A 97 2.25 -6.22 -3.01
CA ASP A 97 1.08 -6.73 -3.73
C ASP A 97 0.89 -6.02 -5.07
N LEU A 98 1.05 -4.69 -5.09
CA LEU A 98 0.89 -3.93 -6.33
C LEU A 98 2.03 -4.20 -7.32
N VAL A 99 3.25 -4.35 -6.82
CA VAL A 99 4.40 -4.71 -7.67
C VAL A 99 4.19 -6.08 -8.29
N LYS A 100 3.72 -7.04 -7.51
CA LYS A 100 3.44 -8.37 -8.02
C LYS A 100 2.36 -8.37 -9.09
N ALA A 101 1.32 -7.57 -8.90
CA ALA A 101 0.19 -7.49 -9.83
C ALA A 101 0.54 -6.76 -11.12
N ALA A 102 1.21 -5.63 -11.04
CA ALA A 102 1.40 -4.72 -12.18
C ALA A 102 2.81 -4.72 -12.75
N LYS A 103 3.80 -5.21 -12.01
CA LYS A 103 5.21 -5.23 -12.42
C LYS A 103 5.66 -3.87 -13.00
N PRO A 104 5.51 -2.80 -12.23
CA PRO A 104 5.84 -1.46 -12.71
C PRO A 104 7.35 -1.29 -12.87
N ARG A 105 7.75 -0.30 -13.63
CA ARG A 105 9.18 0.06 -13.75
C ARG A 105 9.70 0.64 -12.44
N ARG A 106 8.89 1.42 -11.76
CA ARG A 106 9.13 1.87 -10.40
C ARG A 106 7.80 2.19 -9.72
N MET A 107 7.79 2.14 -8.42
CA MET A 107 6.62 2.45 -7.62
C MET A 107 7.03 2.96 -6.25
N THR A 108 6.31 3.95 -5.77
CA THR A 108 6.42 4.44 -4.41
C THR A 108 5.05 4.40 -3.77
N VAL A 109 4.96 3.82 -2.59
CA VAL A 109 3.75 3.83 -1.77
C VAL A 109 4.07 4.59 -0.49
N THR A 110 3.23 5.57 -0.17
CA THR A 110 3.35 6.35 1.06
C THR A 110 2.05 6.24 1.83
N GLY A 111 2.15 5.89 3.09
CA GLY A 111 1.03 5.92 4.02
C GLY A 111 1.21 7.07 4.99
N ASP A 112 0.28 8.00 4.96
CA ASP A 112 0.22 9.14 5.87
C ASP A 112 -0.89 8.87 6.87
N PHE A 113 -0.50 8.42 8.07
CA PHE A 113 -1.44 7.95 9.09
C PHE A 113 -1.86 9.09 10.01
N ASN A 114 -3.12 9.04 10.44
CA ASN A 114 -3.63 10.03 11.38
C ASN A 114 -2.85 9.99 12.69
N VAL A 115 -2.74 11.16 13.32
CA VAL A 115 -2.02 11.30 14.59
C VAL A 115 -2.62 10.39 15.65
N ARG A 116 -1.75 9.64 16.34
CA ARG A 116 -2.11 8.80 17.47
C ARG A 116 -1.14 9.07 18.61
N GLY A 117 -1.70 9.36 19.79
CA GLY A 117 -0.88 9.69 20.95
C GLY A 117 0.03 10.88 20.71
N GLY A 118 -0.38 11.83 19.89
CA GLY A 118 0.43 12.98 19.53
C GLY A 118 1.52 12.70 18.48
N ILE A 119 1.63 11.47 18.00
CA ILE A 119 2.67 11.09 17.03
C ILE A 119 2.07 10.96 15.64
N LYS A 120 2.68 11.64 14.68
CA LYS A 120 2.37 11.55 13.26
C LYS A 120 3.34 10.57 12.61
N SER A 121 2.82 9.58 11.91
CA SER A 121 3.65 8.57 11.22
C SER A 121 3.40 8.62 9.72
N VAL A 122 4.48 8.74 8.96
CA VAL A 122 4.46 8.67 7.50
C VAL A 122 5.47 7.62 7.07
N ILE A 123 5.00 6.59 6.39
CA ILE A 123 5.85 5.48 5.94
C ILE A 123 5.90 5.49 4.42
N THR A 124 7.11 5.43 3.86
CA THR A 124 7.32 5.41 2.42
C THR A 124 8.13 4.18 2.04
N ALA A 125 7.66 3.43 1.06
CA ALA A 125 8.35 2.27 0.53
C ALA A 125 8.46 2.39 -0.99
N ASN A 126 9.64 2.04 -1.52
CA ASN A 126 9.98 2.21 -2.93
C ASN A 126 10.34 0.89 -3.58
N HIS A 127 10.02 0.77 -4.86
CA HIS A 127 10.42 -0.35 -5.70
C HIS A 127 10.92 0.16 -7.05
N VAL A 128 12.03 -0.42 -7.50
CA VAL A 128 12.55 -0.20 -8.85
C VAL A 128 12.74 -1.57 -9.48
N ALA A 129 12.20 -1.76 -10.68
CA ALA A 129 12.34 -3.02 -11.39
C ALA A 129 13.80 -3.30 -11.72
N ALA A 130 14.21 -4.57 -11.55
CA ALA A 130 15.55 -4.99 -11.94
C ALA A 130 15.71 -4.85 -13.46
N MET A 131 16.84 -4.31 -13.90
CA MET A 131 17.15 -4.29 -15.34
C MET A 131 17.59 -5.69 -15.77
N PRO A 132 17.13 -6.18 -16.94
CA PRO A 132 17.62 -7.45 -17.49
C PRO A 132 19.13 -7.41 -17.67
N ALA A 133 19.77 -8.55 -17.41
CA ALA A 133 21.21 -8.69 -17.67
C ALA A 133 21.52 -8.34 -19.14
N GLY A 134 22.60 -7.61 -19.37
CA GLY A 134 23.01 -7.17 -20.72
C GLY A 134 22.32 -5.91 -21.21
N LYS A 135 21.31 -5.39 -20.49
CA LYS A 135 20.64 -4.14 -20.81
C LYS A 135 20.90 -3.05 -19.80
N ARG A 136 21.80 -3.27 -18.87
CA ARG A 136 22.21 -2.22 -17.95
C ARG A 136 22.91 -1.12 -18.71
N LYS A 137 22.46 0.09 -18.48
CA LYS A 137 23.16 1.24 -19.02
C LYS A 137 24.50 1.36 -18.32
N THR A 138 25.55 1.35 -19.11
CA THR A 138 26.86 1.76 -18.64
C THR A 138 26.93 3.28 -18.70
N ARG A 139 27.43 3.88 -17.68
CA ARG A 139 27.66 5.31 -17.66
C ARG A 139 29.06 5.60 -17.22
#